data_e0cda45b5893c1219aacf9e731d7d312
#
_entry.id   e0cda45b5893c1219aacf9e731d7d312
#
_cell.length_a   1.000
_cell.length_b   1.000
_cell.length_c   1.000
_cell.angle_alpha   90.00
_cell.angle_beta   90.00
_cell.angle_gamma   90.00
#
_symmetry.space_group_name_H-M   'P 1'
#
loop_
_entity.id
_entity.type
_entity.pdbx_description
1 polymer ?
#
loop_
_entity_poly.entity_id
_entity_poly.type
_entity_poly.pdbx_seq_one_letter_code
_entity_poly.pdbx_strand_id
1 'polypeptide(L)'
;MFPGLAICAIASIAAAWLSEHYGMPIILMGLLLGLALNFIAADPRTHRGLDFASRTFLRIGIVILGTQVTFAQIGTLGLLPFVALLAVMASAFAGGLLGARMAGQSRESGLLSGGATAICGASAALAVYGVIGKDRLSQAQFALSLVGIALASALAMSFYPLLADACLLYT
;
A
#
# COMPACT_ATOMS: atom_id res chain seq x y z
N MET A 1 -4.94 24.37 -6.69
CA MET A 1 -5.44 23.41 -5.68
C MET A 1 -6.79 22.81 -6.07
N PHE A 2 -7.80 23.61 -6.44
CA PHE A 2 -9.13 23.12 -6.81
C PHE A 2 -9.17 22.03 -7.88
N PRO A 3 -8.47 22.13 -9.03
CA PRO A 3 -8.60 21.13 -10.09
C PRO A 3 -8.10 19.74 -9.66
N GLY A 4 -7.00 19.66 -8.91
CA GLY A 4 -6.48 18.39 -8.43
C GLY A 4 -7.41 17.70 -7.42
N LEU A 5 -8.04 18.47 -6.51
CA LEU A 5 -9.03 17.96 -5.56
C LEU A 5 -10.31 17.47 -6.26
N ALA A 6 -10.78 18.20 -7.28
CA ALA A 6 -11.94 17.81 -8.06
C ALA A 6 -11.69 16.47 -8.78
N ILE A 7 -10.52 16.30 -9.37
CA ILE A 7 -10.13 15.07 -10.06
C ILE A 7 -10.08 13.90 -9.07
N CYS A 8 -9.48 14.09 -7.88
CA CYS A 8 -9.48 13.05 -6.84
C CYS A 8 -10.90 12.67 -6.40
N ALA A 9 -11.78 13.65 -6.21
CA ALA A 9 -13.16 13.40 -5.82
C ALA A 9 -13.92 12.62 -6.88
N ILE A 10 -13.83 13.04 -8.15
CA ILE A 10 -14.48 12.36 -9.28
C ILE A 10 -13.93 10.94 -9.44
N ALA A 11 -12.61 10.76 -9.37
CA ALA A 11 -11.99 9.45 -9.46
C ALA A 11 -12.41 8.52 -8.30
N SER A 12 -12.55 9.06 -7.09
CA SER A 12 -12.99 8.30 -5.92
C SER A 12 -14.45 7.86 -6.04
N ILE A 13 -15.34 8.76 -6.51
CA ILE A 13 -16.75 8.44 -6.75
C ILE A 13 -16.88 7.40 -7.87
N ALA A 14 -16.12 7.55 -8.95
CA ALA A 14 -16.09 6.59 -10.04
C ALA A 14 -15.59 5.22 -9.57
N ALA A 15 -14.53 5.17 -8.74
CA ALA A 15 -14.01 3.94 -8.16
C ALA A 15 -15.05 3.25 -7.28
N ALA A 16 -15.78 4.01 -6.45
CA ALA A 16 -16.83 3.48 -5.60
C ALA A 16 -17.98 2.88 -6.45
N TRP A 17 -18.43 3.61 -7.46
CA TRP A 17 -19.49 3.15 -8.33
C TRP A 17 -19.11 1.88 -9.11
N LEU A 18 -17.88 1.85 -9.68
CA LEU A 18 -17.38 0.65 -10.36
C LEU A 18 -17.25 -0.53 -9.40
N SER A 19 -16.77 -0.29 -8.18
CA SER A 19 -16.63 -1.33 -7.15
C SER A 19 -17.98 -1.98 -6.84
N GLU A 20 -19.03 -1.20 -6.67
CA GLU A 20 -20.38 -1.71 -6.40
C GLU A 20 -20.96 -2.47 -7.60
N HIS A 21 -20.69 -1.98 -8.83
CA HIS A 21 -21.29 -2.58 -10.03
C HIS A 21 -20.60 -3.86 -10.48
N TYR A 22 -19.27 -3.95 -10.32
CA TYR A 22 -18.47 -5.10 -10.74
C TYR A 22 -18.09 -6.05 -9.59
N GLY A 23 -18.46 -5.75 -8.34
CA GLY A 23 -18.13 -6.57 -7.17
C GLY A 23 -16.63 -6.64 -6.88
N MET A 24 -15.84 -5.70 -7.39
CA MET A 24 -14.39 -5.66 -7.22
C MET A 24 -13.99 -4.78 -6.03
N PRO A 25 -12.85 -5.05 -5.35
CA PRO A 25 -12.40 -4.23 -4.24
C PRO A 25 -12.20 -2.77 -4.67
N ILE A 26 -12.77 -1.83 -3.91
CA ILE A 26 -12.72 -0.39 -4.19
C ILE A 26 -11.29 0.14 -4.33
N ILE A 27 -10.36 -0.42 -3.56
CA ILE A 27 -8.93 -0.05 -3.60
C ILE A 27 -8.33 -0.38 -4.97
N LEU A 28 -8.68 -1.54 -5.53
CA LEU A 28 -8.20 -1.96 -6.85
C LEU A 28 -8.74 -1.03 -7.95
N MET A 29 -10.04 -0.69 -7.89
CA MET A 29 -10.64 0.25 -8.85
C MET A 29 -10.05 1.64 -8.74
N GLY A 30 -9.80 2.12 -7.53
CA GLY A 30 -9.12 3.39 -7.28
C GLY A 30 -7.69 3.42 -7.83
N LEU A 31 -6.94 2.32 -7.67
CA LEU A 31 -5.59 2.19 -8.20
C LEU A 31 -5.58 2.20 -9.73
N LEU A 32 -6.47 1.44 -10.38
CA LEU A 32 -6.57 1.38 -11.84
C LEU A 32 -6.96 2.74 -12.43
N LEU A 33 -7.95 3.41 -11.82
CA LEU A 33 -8.34 4.77 -12.23
C LEU A 33 -7.21 5.77 -12.01
N GLY A 34 -6.50 5.69 -10.88
CA GLY A 34 -5.35 6.53 -10.60
C GLY A 34 -4.22 6.34 -11.61
N LEU A 35 -3.97 5.10 -12.02
CA LEU A 35 -2.98 4.78 -13.05
C LEU A 35 -3.41 5.30 -14.42
N ALA A 36 -4.68 5.12 -14.79
CA ALA A 36 -5.24 5.64 -16.05
C ALA A 36 -5.17 7.17 -16.13
N LEU A 37 -5.36 7.85 -14.99
CA LEU A 37 -5.31 9.30 -14.88
C LEU A 37 -3.89 9.86 -14.61
N ASN A 38 -2.86 9.02 -14.65
CA ASN A 38 -1.48 9.43 -14.34
C ASN A 38 -0.97 10.57 -15.24
N PHE A 39 -1.47 10.67 -16.47
CA PHE A 39 -1.12 11.78 -17.38
C PHE A 39 -1.53 13.16 -16.83
N ILE A 40 -2.56 13.23 -15.97
CA ILE A 40 -3.03 14.47 -15.36
C ILE A 40 -2.06 14.95 -14.26
N ALA A 41 -1.34 14.02 -13.64
CA ALA A 41 -0.33 14.33 -12.63
C ALA A 41 0.88 15.08 -13.22
N ALA A 42 1.09 15.01 -14.53
CA ALA A 42 2.16 15.75 -15.22
C ALA A 42 1.89 17.27 -15.31
N ASP A 43 0.65 17.73 -15.11
CA ASP A 43 0.32 19.16 -15.13
C ASP A 43 0.66 19.81 -13.78
N PRO A 44 1.54 20.83 -13.74
CA PRO A 44 1.90 21.54 -12.51
C PRO A 44 0.73 22.18 -11.77
N ARG A 45 -0.38 22.44 -12.45
CA ARG A 45 -1.58 23.04 -11.86
C ARG A 45 -2.36 22.05 -10.99
N THR A 46 -2.31 20.77 -11.30
CA THR A 46 -3.00 19.70 -10.56
C THR A 46 -2.13 19.10 -9.48
N HIS A 47 -0.80 19.12 -9.65
CA HIS A 47 0.17 18.50 -8.77
C HIS A 47 0.02 18.92 -7.30
N ARG A 48 -0.17 20.22 -7.03
CA ARG A 48 -0.36 20.73 -5.65
C ARG A 48 -1.63 20.21 -5.00
N GLY A 49 -2.71 20.04 -5.78
CA GLY A 49 -3.98 19.50 -5.28
C GLY A 49 -3.90 18.01 -5.01
N LEU A 50 -3.23 17.27 -5.88
CA LEU A 50 -2.97 15.83 -5.74
C LEU A 50 -2.07 15.54 -4.51
N ASP A 51 -1.00 16.30 -4.31
CA ASP A 51 -0.13 16.19 -3.14
C ASP A 51 -0.88 16.48 -1.84
N PHE A 52 -1.72 17.50 -1.83
CA PHE A 52 -2.55 17.81 -0.68
C PHE A 52 -3.55 16.69 -0.38
N ALA A 53 -4.23 16.19 -1.42
CA ALA A 53 -5.19 15.08 -1.28
C ALA A 53 -4.51 13.83 -0.74
N SER A 54 -3.37 13.43 -1.32
CA SER A 54 -2.66 12.22 -0.93
C SER A 54 -2.12 12.25 0.51
N ARG A 55 -1.74 13.42 1.02
CA ARG A 55 -1.19 13.55 2.37
C ARG A 55 -2.26 13.83 3.41
N THR A 56 -3.16 14.76 3.13
CA THR A 56 -4.13 15.27 4.13
C THR A 56 -5.32 14.33 4.23
N PHE A 57 -5.92 13.93 3.11
CA PHE A 57 -7.07 13.02 3.15
C PHE A 57 -6.68 11.62 3.63
N LEU A 58 -5.48 11.15 3.29
CA LEU A 58 -4.97 9.89 3.84
C LEU A 58 -4.91 9.94 5.37
N ARG A 59 -4.35 11.03 5.94
CA ARG A 59 -4.26 11.20 7.40
C ARG A 59 -5.63 11.28 8.06
N ILE A 60 -6.53 12.07 7.49
CA ILE A 60 -7.91 12.18 7.98
C ILE A 60 -8.62 10.83 7.91
N GLY A 61 -8.47 10.11 6.79
CA GLY A 61 -9.04 8.77 6.62
C GLY A 61 -8.54 7.78 7.67
N ILE A 62 -7.24 7.77 7.97
CA ILE A 62 -6.66 6.92 9.01
C ILE A 62 -7.22 7.29 10.41
N VAL A 63 -7.38 8.57 10.71
CA VAL A 63 -7.98 9.02 11.98
C VAL A 63 -9.42 8.55 12.09
N ILE A 64 -10.22 8.72 11.04
CA ILE A 64 -11.63 8.26 11.02
C ILE A 64 -11.71 6.74 11.17
N LEU A 65 -10.86 5.98 10.47
CA LEU A 65 -10.80 4.53 10.64
C LEU A 65 -10.39 4.14 12.05
N GLY A 66 -9.45 4.87 12.66
CA GLY A 66 -9.03 4.63 14.03
C GLY A 66 -10.16 4.84 15.05
N THR A 67 -11.10 5.75 14.79
CA THR A 67 -12.26 5.98 15.69
C THR A 67 -13.30 4.85 15.62
N GLN A 68 -13.31 4.07 14.55
CA GLN A 68 -14.21 2.93 14.41
C GLN A 68 -13.74 1.70 15.21
N VAL A 69 -12.46 1.65 15.56
CA VAL A 69 -11.90 0.57 16.35
C VAL A 69 -12.17 0.83 17.82
N THR A 70 -13.13 0.13 18.40
CA THR A 70 -13.49 0.25 19.81
C THR A 70 -12.56 -0.60 20.68
N PHE A 71 -12.14 -0.08 21.83
CA PHE A 71 -11.34 -0.84 22.81
C PHE A 71 -12.00 -2.17 23.22
N ALA A 72 -13.33 -2.22 23.21
CA ALA A 72 -14.07 -3.45 23.46
C ALA A 72 -13.80 -4.53 22.40
N GLN A 73 -13.70 -4.15 21.12
CA GLN A 73 -13.37 -5.07 20.03
C GLN A 73 -11.94 -5.59 20.15
N ILE A 74 -11.00 -4.75 20.59
CA ILE A 74 -9.62 -5.17 20.85
C ILE A 74 -9.58 -6.19 21.99
N GLY A 75 -10.37 -5.99 23.04
CA GLY A 75 -10.47 -6.91 24.17
C GLY A 75 -11.09 -8.27 23.80
N THR A 76 -12.05 -8.30 22.88
CA THR A 76 -12.69 -9.55 22.42
C THR A 76 -11.83 -10.35 21.44
N LEU A 77 -10.93 -9.70 20.71
CA LEU A 77 -10.01 -10.39 19.78
C LEU A 77 -8.99 -11.28 20.51
N GLY A 78 -8.64 -10.95 21.76
CA GLY A 78 -7.64 -11.70 22.50
C GLY A 78 -6.19 -11.48 22.01
N LEU A 79 -5.25 -12.19 22.59
CA LEU A 79 -3.81 -12.05 22.29
C LEU A 79 -3.41 -12.73 20.97
N LEU A 80 -4.13 -13.76 20.55
CA LEU A 80 -3.77 -14.61 19.40
C LEU A 80 -3.65 -13.85 18.07
N PRO A 81 -4.59 -12.98 17.66
CA PRO A 81 -4.46 -12.19 16.45
C PRO A 81 -3.27 -11.22 16.45
N PHE A 82 -2.92 -10.66 17.63
CA PHE A 82 -1.76 -9.79 17.73
C PHE A 82 -0.45 -10.56 17.50
N VAL A 83 -0.33 -11.73 18.11
CA VAL A 83 0.84 -12.62 17.90
C VAL A 83 0.90 -13.06 16.44
N ALA A 84 -0.21 -13.43 15.84
CA ALA A 84 -0.29 -13.79 14.42
C ALA A 84 0.13 -12.63 13.52
N LEU A 85 -0.34 -11.41 13.79
CA LEU A 85 0.04 -10.21 13.04
C LEU A 85 1.55 -9.95 13.12
N LEU A 86 2.12 -10.00 14.31
CA LEU A 86 3.56 -9.83 14.51
C LEU A 86 4.37 -10.92 13.80
N ALA A 87 3.91 -12.16 13.83
CA ALA A 87 4.55 -13.25 13.10
C ALA A 87 4.52 -13.06 11.59
N VAL A 88 3.39 -12.61 11.04
CA VAL A 88 3.27 -12.27 9.61
C VAL A 88 4.17 -11.10 9.24
N MET A 89 4.21 -10.03 10.04
CA MET A 89 5.10 -8.89 9.80
C MET A 89 6.57 -9.32 9.84
N ALA A 90 6.96 -10.12 10.82
CA ALA A 90 8.34 -10.62 10.95
C ALA A 90 8.70 -11.54 9.77
N SER A 91 7.80 -12.42 9.34
CA SER A 91 8.03 -13.30 8.19
C SER A 91 8.13 -12.52 6.87
N ALA A 92 7.29 -11.50 6.67
CA ALA A 92 7.37 -10.63 5.51
C ALA A 92 8.69 -9.84 5.46
N PHE A 93 9.12 -9.31 6.60
CA PHE A 93 10.40 -8.61 6.72
C PHE A 93 11.58 -9.54 6.44
N ALA A 94 11.59 -10.72 7.04
CA ALA A 94 12.62 -11.73 6.82
C ALA A 94 12.62 -12.22 5.35
N GLY A 95 11.44 -12.42 4.76
CA GLY A 95 11.28 -12.77 3.36
C GLY A 95 11.85 -11.72 2.41
N GLY A 96 11.63 -10.43 2.70
CA GLY A 96 12.22 -9.33 1.93
C GLY A 96 13.75 -9.29 2.01
N LEU A 97 14.32 -9.52 3.20
CA LEU A 97 15.77 -9.61 3.39
C LEU A 97 16.38 -10.81 2.66
N LEU A 98 15.75 -11.98 2.79
CA LEU A 98 16.22 -13.21 2.14
C LEU A 98 16.09 -13.10 0.61
N GLY A 99 14.97 -12.59 0.11
CA GLY A 99 14.74 -12.38 -1.31
C GLY A 99 15.76 -11.44 -1.93
N ALA A 100 16.06 -10.32 -1.29
CA ALA A 100 17.11 -9.40 -1.74
C ALA A 100 18.50 -10.07 -1.75
N ARG A 101 18.80 -10.86 -0.74
CA ARG A 101 20.07 -11.62 -0.67
C ARG A 101 20.18 -12.66 -1.78
N MET A 102 19.10 -13.40 -2.06
CA MET A 102 19.07 -14.37 -3.16
C MET A 102 19.17 -13.70 -4.54
N ALA A 103 18.63 -12.50 -4.69
CA ALA A 103 18.72 -11.69 -5.90
C ALA A 103 20.07 -10.95 -6.04
N GLY A 104 21.04 -11.16 -5.16
CA GLY A 104 22.34 -10.47 -5.18
C GLY A 104 22.25 -8.96 -4.94
N GLN A 105 21.17 -8.51 -4.33
CA GLN A 105 20.94 -7.10 -4.03
C GLN A 105 21.67 -6.68 -2.74
N SER A 106 21.89 -5.36 -2.59
CA SER A 106 22.51 -4.83 -1.39
C SER A 106 21.64 -5.05 -0.16
N ARG A 107 22.25 -5.07 1.00
CA ARG A 107 21.55 -5.20 2.29
C ARG A 107 20.55 -4.08 2.50
N GLU A 108 20.85 -2.89 2.03
CA GLU A 108 20.00 -1.71 2.07
C GLU A 108 18.73 -1.89 1.23
N SER A 109 18.85 -2.50 0.05
CA SER A 109 17.69 -2.88 -0.78
C SER A 109 16.81 -3.93 -0.09
N GLY A 110 17.42 -4.85 0.62
CA GLY A 110 16.71 -5.85 1.42
C GLY A 110 15.96 -5.24 2.59
N LEU A 111 16.56 -4.30 3.31
CA LEU A 111 15.91 -3.54 4.37
C LEU A 111 14.75 -2.69 3.84
N LEU A 112 14.93 -2.08 2.67
CA LEU A 112 13.90 -1.30 2.02
C LEU A 112 12.70 -2.16 1.63
N SER A 113 12.92 -3.25 0.89
CA SER A 113 11.86 -4.13 0.41
C SER A 113 11.18 -4.88 1.56
N GLY A 114 11.95 -5.40 2.52
CA GLY A 114 11.42 -6.08 3.70
C GLY A 114 10.59 -5.15 4.59
N GLY A 115 11.10 -3.95 4.88
CA GLY A 115 10.37 -2.94 5.67
C GLY A 115 9.11 -2.45 4.97
N ALA A 116 9.16 -2.29 3.66
CA ALA A 116 8.00 -1.86 2.89
C ALA A 116 6.91 -2.93 2.83
N THR A 117 7.26 -4.19 2.56
CA THR A 117 6.30 -5.30 2.48
C THR A 117 5.70 -5.67 3.84
N ALA A 118 6.47 -5.49 4.92
CA ALA A 118 6.00 -5.81 6.28
C ALA A 118 4.98 -4.80 6.83
N ILE A 119 4.93 -3.57 6.31
CA ILE A 119 4.09 -2.50 6.85
C ILE A 119 3.03 -2.10 5.81
N CYS A 120 3.27 -1.03 5.06
CA CYS A 120 2.26 -0.43 4.18
C CYS A 120 2.76 -0.20 2.73
N GLY A 121 3.83 -0.83 2.32
CA GLY A 121 4.38 -0.70 0.98
C GLY A 121 5.06 0.65 0.75
N ALA A 122 4.49 1.49 -0.11
CA ALA A 122 5.13 2.70 -0.61
C ALA A 122 5.48 3.74 0.47
N SER A 123 4.63 3.95 1.47
CA SER A 123 4.90 4.92 2.55
C SER A 123 6.02 4.45 3.49
N ALA A 124 6.06 3.16 3.80
CA ALA A 124 7.16 2.58 4.56
C ALA A 124 8.47 2.61 3.75
N ALA A 125 8.42 2.32 2.44
CA ALA A 125 9.57 2.44 1.55
C ALA A 125 10.16 3.86 1.56
N LEU A 126 9.31 4.89 1.46
CA LEU A 126 9.75 6.29 1.53
C LEU A 126 10.41 6.63 2.88
N ALA A 127 9.85 6.15 3.98
CA ALA A 127 10.41 6.36 5.31
C ALA A 127 11.78 5.68 5.46
N VAL A 128 11.89 4.42 5.06
CA VAL A 128 13.14 3.65 5.10
C VAL A 128 14.21 4.28 4.18
N TYR A 129 13.81 4.69 2.97
CA TYR A 129 14.71 5.39 2.05
C TYR A 129 15.22 6.72 2.62
N GLY A 130 14.33 7.45 3.33
CA GLY A 130 14.72 8.69 4.01
C GLY A 130 15.75 8.47 5.12
N VAL A 131 15.72 7.33 5.80
CA VAL A 131 16.69 6.98 6.87
C VAL A 131 18.00 6.44 6.30
N ILE A 132 17.94 5.57 5.27
CA ILE A 132 19.14 4.98 4.65
C ILE A 132 19.95 6.06 3.92
N GLY A 133 19.28 7.04 3.32
CA GLY A 133 19.91 8.14 2.57
C GLY A 133 20.22 7.78 1.13
N LYS A 134 20.29 8.83 0.32
CA LYS A 134 20.53 8.74 -1.13
C LYS A 134 21.93 8.25 -1.50
N ASP A 135 22.86 8.35 -0.58
CA ASP A 135 24.28 7.97 -0.81
C ASP A 135 24.48 6.45 -0.79
N ARG A 136 23.61 5.72 -0.10
CA ARG A 136 23.70 4.25 0.03
C ARG A 136 22.72 3.49 -0.86
N LEU A 137 21.65 4.14 -1.29
CA LEU A 137 20.63 3.54 -2.14
C LEU A 137 20.35 4.44 -3.34
N SER A 138 20.61 3.95 -4.55
CA SER A 138 20.35 4.74 -5.76
C SER A 138 18.83 4.93 -5.97
N GLN A 139 18.46 6.02 -6.60
CA GLN A 139 17.07 6.31 -6.93
C GLN A 139 16.47 5.24 -7.85
N ALA A 140 17.28 4.63 -8.71
CA ALA A 140 16.86 3.52 -9.56
C ALA A 140 16.51 2.26 -8.75
N GLN A 141 17.32 1.90 -7.75
CA GLN A 141 17.05 0.77 -6.86
C GLN A 141 15.79 1.00 -6.02
N PHE A 142 15.58 2.23 -5.55
CA PHE A 142 14.35 2.61 -4.87
C PHE A 142 13.11 2.46 -5.77
N ALA A 143 13.18 2.97 -7.01
CA ALA A 143 12.08 2.85 -7.96
C ALA A 143 11.77 1.39 -8.33
N LEU A 144 12.81 0.58 -8.57
CA LEU A 144 12.66 -0.85 -8.84
C LEU A 144 12.01 -1.60 -7.67
N SER A 145 12.43 -1.28 -6.44
CA SER A 145 11.81 -1.87 -5.23
C SER A 145 10.34 -1.49 -5.11
N LEU A 146 9.97 -0.24 -5.38
CA LEU A 146 8.58 0.21 -5.35
C LEU A 146 7.72 -0.51 -6.39
N VAL A 147 8.22 -0.64 -7.62
CA VAL A 147 7.52 -1.37 -8.70
C VAL A 147 7.35 -2.84 -8.33
N GLY A 148 8.41 -3.47 -7.81
CA GLY A 148 8.36 -4.86 -7.35
C GLY A 148 7.33 -5.09 -6.25
N ILE A 149 7.30 -4.21 -5.24
CA ILE A 149 6.32 -4.26 -4.15
C ILE A 149 4.89 -4.04 -4.68
N ALA A 150 4.69 -3.09 -5.58
CA ALA A 150 3.38 -2.82 -6.16
C ALA A 150 2.86 -4.01 -6.97
N LEU A 151 3.71 -4.63 -7.79
CA LEU A 151 3.38 -5.84 -8.55
C LEU A 151 3.07 -7.02 -7.62
N ALA A 152 3.91 -7.26 -6.61
CA ALA A 152 3.68 -8.32 -5.64
C ALA A 152 2.36 -8.14 -4.89
N SER A 153 2.05 -6.90 -4.48
CA SER A 153 0.79 -6.57 -3.82
C SER A 153 -0.42 -6.76 -4.73
N ALA A 154 -0.32 -6.37 -6.00
CA ALA A 154 -1.38 -6.56 -6.98
C ALA A 154 -1.65 -8.05 -7.24
N LEU A 155 -0.59 -8.85 -7.39
CA LEU A 155 -0.69 -10.30 -7.53
C LEU A 155 -1.29 -10.93 -6.27
N ALA A 156 -0.82 -10.58 -5.09
CA ALA A 156 -1.35 -11.08 -3.83
C ALA A 156 -2.85 -10.78 -3.70
N MET A 157 -3.28 -9.53 -3.97
CA MET A 157 -4.70 -9.16 -3.96
C MET A 157 -5.55 -9.95 -4.94
N SER A 158 -5.00 -10.31 -6.11
CA SER A 158 -5.71 -11.08 -7.12
C SER A 158 -5.79 -12.58 -6.77
N PHE A 159 -4.72 -13.14 -6.20
CA PHE A 159 -4.66 -14.57 -5.88
C PHE A 159 -5.25 -14.92 -4.51
N TYR A 160 -5.25 -13.99 -3.56
CA TYR A 160 -5.71 -14.26 -2.19
C TYR A 160 -7.18 -14.71 -2.13
N PRO A 161 -8.15 -14.09 -2.83
CA PRO A 161 -9.52 -14.56 -2.87
C PRO A 161 -9.64 -15.98 -3.45
N LEU A 162 -8.91 -16.26 -4.55
CA LEU A 162 -8.91 -17.58 -5.18
C LEU A 162 -8.38 -18.68 -4.25
N LEU A 163 -7.33 -18.37 -3.48
CA LEU A 163 -6.78 -19.30 -2.49
C LEU A 163 -7.72 -19.47 -1.29
N ALA A 164 -8.39 -18.41 -0.86
CA ALA A 164 -9.35 -18.47 0.24
C ALA A 164 -10.56 -19.34 -0.12
N ASP A 165 -11.08 -19.22 -1.35
CA ASP A 165 -12.16 -20.07 -1.86
C ASP A 165 -11.70 -21.52 -2.02
N ALA A 166 -10.51 -21.77 -2.56
CA ALA A 166 -9.96 -23.11 -2.75
C ALA A 166 -9.64 -23.82 -1.42
N CYS A 167 -9.28 -23.09 -0.38
CA CYS A 167 -8.95 -23.63 0.95
C CYS A 167 -10.15 -23.69 1.89
N LEU A 168 -11.38 -23.41 1.42
CA LEU A 168 -12.60 -23.42 2.25
C LEU A 168 -12.50 -22.55 3.52
N LEU A 169 -11.71 -21.48 3.46
CA LEU A 169 -11.53 -20.55 4.58
C LEU A 169 -12.73 -19.59 4.76
N TYR A 170 -13.68 -19.64 3.84
CA TYR A 170 -14.94 -18.90 3.85
C TYR A 170 -16.13 -19.84 3.99
N THR A 171 -16.25 -20.54 5.09
CA THR A 171 -17.49 -21.17 5.55
C THR A 171 -17.89 -20.63 6.89
#